data_0c97a596d0950fcb8ca215ea88d834ac
#
_entry.id   0c97a596d0950fcb8ca215ea88d834ac
#
_cell.length_a   1.000
_cell.length_b   1.000
_cell.length_c   1.000
_cell.angle_alpha   90.00
_cell.angle_beta   90.00
_cell.angle_gamma   90.00
#
_symmetry.space_group_name_H-M   'P 1'
#
loop_
_entity.id
_entity.type
_entity.pdbx_description
1 polymer ?
#
loop_
_entity_poly.entity_id
_entity_poly.type
_entity_poly.pdbx_seq_one_letter_code
_entity_poly.pdbx_strand_id
1 'polypeptide(L)'
;MDTFSSHYLTKKQSEMLKLFTVLVTEKYLSLNKLSVELNLTMYQTKILLVELEENFEQLDFTFSSFFLLEKGTIGLIEGFNQEVLLQVFVNLKKKFFNESPYFQLLLYLLKHRKTRVVDISDKLMFSKSYCYKLISRLKDIFQKQKIPITIHSNFESISLEGNEKSIRTYHYLVQVMAYNVFADSQTRVNIDLVGDGYGSLKTTKVKHDILFSILENAVSRGYLVQDLEKEALEIFDNMKELYEDDSLTKLIPTRNIEDREKEIAFFYFCRQLLIPETTSKRDKIFLGEKFKRISSNKIVDFSIDVVETLSNKYNIKPEVENVILYESVINSWAYKNIYFENLKGMANQHSPDSRIHEVKNLVLKIVENRDLKVGDRQIFANKLAYILSYYLPIQNSETVIIAISMLHHPEYVPVIQNKLLTIFNRKIINFTSTIEGADVLVSDGILFHEESQDFAFFRDIHNKNHWDNLNTVVQARIIAKLG
;
A
#
# COMPACT_ATOMS: atom_id res chain seq x y z
N MET A 1 -8.33 5.31 -11.99
CA MET A 1 -8.16 6.15 -10.79
C MET A 1 -8.51 5.29 -9.58
N ASP A 2 -7.73 5.33 -8.51
CA ASP A 2 -8.06 4.57 -7.32
C ASP A 2 -9.36 5.08 -6.67
N THR A 3 -10.15 4.15 -6.15
CA THR A 3 -11.43 4.46 -5.51
C THR A 3 -11.26 5.33 -4.26
N PHE A 4 -10.10 5.26 -3.60
CA PHE A 4 -9.77 6.06 -2.43
C PHE A 4 -9.73 7.55 -2.78
N SER A 5 -8.97 7.94 -3.81
CA SER A 5 -8.85 9.34 -4.22
C SER A 5 -10.20 9.98 -4.54
N SER A 6 -11.13 9.22 -5.17
CA SER A 6 -12.46 9.72 -5.52
C SER A 6 -13.34 10.07 -4.31
N HIS A 7 -13.06 9.53 -3.12
CA HIS A 7 -13.84 9.81 -1.92
C HIS A 7 -13.43 11.09 -1.20
N TYR A 8 -12.14 11.41 -1.23
CA TYR A 8 -11.56 12.52 -0.44
C TYR A 8 -11.16 13.74 -1.28
N LEU A 9 -11.26 13.67 -2.58
CA LEU A 9 -11.08 14.81 -3.46
C LEU A 9 -12.41 15.44 -3.85
N THR A 10 -12.38 16.69 -4.25
CA THR A 10 -13.53 17.33 -4.91
C THR A 10 -13.81 16.65 -6.25
N LYS A 11 -15.04 16.76 -6.75
CA LYS A 11 -15.42 16.20 -8.06
C LYS A 11 -14.46 16.67 -9.16
N LYS A 12 -14.15 17.96 -9.18
CA LYS A 12 -13.24 18.58 -10.17
C LYS A 12 -11.82 18.04 -10.09
N GLN A 13 -11.25 17.93 -8.89
CA GLN A 13 -9.92 17.34 -8.67
C GLN A 13 -9.86 15.87 -9.11
N SER A 14 -10.92 15.11 -8.81
CA SER A 14 -11.05 13.72 -9.26
C SER A 14 -11.10 13.59 -10.78
N GLU A 15 -11.90 14.44 -11.43
CA GLU A 15 -12.01 14.46 -12.89
C GLU A 15 -10.68 14.85 -13.54
N MET A 16 -9.92 15.77 -12.95
CA MET A 16 -8.60 16.19 -13.44
C MET A 16 -7.55 15.06 -13.34
N LEU A 17 -7.51 14.32 -12.22
CA LEU A 17 -6.62 13.14 -12.11
C LEU A 17 -7.04 12.03 -13.07
N LYS A 18 -8.35 11.86 -13.31
CA LYS A 18 -8.84 10.90 -14.30
C LYS A 18 -8.42 11.34 -15.71
N LEU A 19 -8.59 12.60 -16.05
CA LEU A 19 -8.14 13.18 -17.33
C LEU A 19 -6.65 12.90 -17.53
N PHE A 20 -5.81 13.26 -16.57
CA PHE A 20 -4.37 13.02 -16.66
C PHE A 20 -4.06 11.52 -16.88
N THR A 21 -4.72 10.63 -16.13
CA THR A 21 -4.52 9.19 -16.26
C THR A 21 -4.88 8.70 -17.66
N VAL A 22 -6.00 9.15 -18.21
CA VAL A 22 -6.44 8.78 -19.57
C VAL A 22 -5.44 9.27 -20.62
N LEU A 23 -4.96 10.52 -20.50
CA LEU A 23 -3.97 11.09 -21.42
C LEU A 23 -2.64 10.32 -21.42
N VAL A 24 -2.22 9.82 -20.25
CA VAL A 24 -0.98 9.03 -20.13
C VAL A 24 -1.16 7.60 -20.64
N THR A 25 -2.36 7.04 -20.49
CA THR A 25 -2.64 5.65 -20.87
C THR A 25 -2.82 5.49 -22.38
N GLU A 26 -3.51 6.44 -23.00
CA GLU A 26 -3.85 6.43 -24.41
C GLU A 26 -2.89 7.34 -25.17
N LYS A 27 -2.18 6.80 -26.16
CA LYS A 27 -1.17 7.57 -26.90
C LYS A 27 -1.75 8.74 -27.68
N TYR A 28 -2.93 8.55 -28.31
CA TYR A 28 -3.62 9.57 -29.09
C TYR A 28 -5.14 9.45 -28.94
N LEU A 29 -5.80 10.53 -28.59
CA LEU A 29 -7.25 10.60 -28.39
C LEU A 29 -7.85 11.82 -29.09
N SER A 30 -8.98 11.64 -29.78
CA SER A 30 -9.80 12.80 -30.15
C SER A 30 -10.47 13.39 -28.90
N LEU A 31 -10.69 14.71 -28.91
CA LEU A 31 -11.42 15.38 -27.81
C LEU A 31 -12.81 14.78 -27.58
N ASN A 32 -13.44 14.27 -28.65
CA ASN A 32 -14.73 13.60 -28.52
C ASN A 32 -14.59 12.26 -27.75
N LYS A 33 -13.61 11.42 -28.12
CA LYS A 33 -13.36 10.16 -27.40
C LYS A 33 -12.99 10.43 -25.93
N LEU A 34 -12.15 11.44 -25.69
CA LEU A 34 -11.77 11.85 -24.35
C LEU A 34 -12.99 12.29 -23.51
N SER A 35 -13.93 13.06 -24.10
CA SER A 35 -15.15 13.47 -23.40
C SER A 35 -16.04 12.29 -23.02
N VAL A 36 -16.14 11.28 -23.89
CA VAL A 36 -16.88 10.05 -23.62
C VAL A 36 -16.21 9.26 -22.48
N GLU A 37 -14.90 9.05 -22.52
CA GLU A 37 -14.13 8.36 -21.45
C GLU A 37 -14.26 9.03 -20.09
N LEU A 38 -14.31 10.36 -20.07
CA LEU A 38 -14.49 11.13 -18.84
C LEU A 38 -15.95 11.23 -18.39
N ASN A 39 -16.90 10.87 -19.25
CA ASN A 39 -18.33 11.10 -19.07
C ASN A 39 -18.65 12.60 -18.85
N LEU A 40 -18.03 13.46 -19.70
CA LEU A 40 -18.18 14.91 -19.68
C LEU A 40 -18.64 15.42 -21.05
N THR A 41 -19.16 16.65 -21.10
CA THR A 41 -19.39 17.32 -22.38
C THR A 41 -18.06 17.79 -23.00
N MET A 42 -18.03 17.98 -24.32
CA MET A 42 -16.85 18.55 -25.02
C MET A 42 -16.40 19.88 -24.43
N TYR A 43 -17.33 20.72 -24.03
CA TYR A 43 -17.04 22.01 -23.41
C TYR A 43 -16.37 21.83 -22.03
N GLN A 44 -16.92 20.96 -21.18
CA GLN A 44 -16.33 20.66 -19.89
C GLN A 44 -14.94 20.02 -20.00
N THR A 45 -14.73 19.15 -21.00
CA THR A 45 -13.43 18.54 -21.27
C THR A 45 -12.39 19.57 -21.67
N LYS A 46 -12.74 20.55 -22.51
CA LYS A 46 -11.82 21.66 -22.87
C LYS A 46 -11.46 22.51 -21.68
N ILE A 47 -12.43 22.87 -20.83
CA ILE A 47 -12.14 23.63 -19.60
C ILE A 47 -11.19 22.84 -18.71
N LEU A 48 -11.45 21.55 -18.52
CA LEU A 48 -10.63 20.70 -17.67
C LEU A 48 -9.20 20.56 -18.20
N LEU A 49 -9.00 20.56 -19.52
CA LEU A 49 -7.67 20.58 -20.15
C LEU A 49 -6.91 21.87 -19.88
N VAL A 50 -7.57 23.03 -20.02
CA VAL A 50 -6.95 24.32 -19.70
C VAL A 50 -6.54 24.39 -18.23
N GLU A 51 -7.41 23.94 -17.34
CA GLU A 51 -7.11 23.90 -15.90
C GLU A 51 -5.99 22.90 -15.56
N LEU A 52 -5.88 21.78 -16.29
CA LEU A 52 -4.76 20.86 -16.12
C LEU A 52 -3.44 21.54 -16.55
N GLU A 53 -3.43 22.26 -17.66
CA GLU A 53 -2.28 23.05 -18.12
C GLU A 53 -1.86 24.09 -17.08
N GLU A 54 -2.81 24.88 -16.54
CA GLU A 54 -2.55 25.82 -15.45
C GLU A 54 -1.95 25.16 -14.20
N ASN A 55 -2.41 23.94 -13.88
CA ASN A 55 -1.84 23.18 -12.76
C ASN A 55 -0.42 22.68 -13.04
N PHE A 56 -0.07 22.36 -14.29
CA PHE A 56 1.31 22.05 -14.67
C PHE A 56 2.22 23.26 -14.44
N GLU A 57 1.80 24.44 -14.90
CA GLU A 57 2.56 25.69 -14.71
C GLU A 57 2.77 26.01 -13.22
N GLN A 58 1.74 25.83 -12.39
CA GLN A 58 1.83 26.04 -10.93
C GLN A 58 2.78 25.04 -10.23
N LEU A 59 3.11 23.96 -10.89
CA LEU A 59 4.06 22.95 -10.42
C LEU A 59 5.44 23.07 -11.11
N ASP A 60 5.67 24.17 -11.81
CA ASP A 60 6.90 24.46 -12.58
C ASP A 60 7.15 23.46 -13.74
N PHE A 61 6.09 22.91 -14.33
CA PHE A 61 6.17 22.06 -15.51
C PHE A 61 5.44 22.68 -16.71
N THR A 62 5.93 22.36 -17.91
CA THR A 62 5.31 22.81 -19.15
C THR A 62 4.46 21.70 -19.75
N PHE A 63 3.15 21.90 -19.88
CA PHE A 63 2.21 20.91 -20.41
C PHE A 63 2.59 20.46 -21.84
N SER A 64 2.96 21.38 -22.70
CA SER A 64 3.37 21.10 -24.08
C SER A 64 4.69 20.32 -24.19
N SER A 65 5.42 20.10 -23.10
CA SER A 65 6.57 19.18 -23.08
C SER A 65 6.14 17.69 -23.06
N PHE A 66 4.90 17.42 -22.74
CA PHE A 66 4.38 16.05 -22.61
C PHE A 66 3.23 15.75 -23.55
N PHE A 67 2.41 16.77 -23.87
CA PHE A 67 1.19 16.58 -24.62
C PHE A 67 1.12 17.54 -25.83
N LEU A 68 0.76 17.00 -26.97
CA LEU A 68 0.52 17.75 -28.19
C LEU A 68 -0.97 17.80 -28.47
N LEU A 69 -1.51 19.03 -28.63
CA LEU A 69 -2.90 19.25 -29.00
C LEU A 69 -2.96 19.75 -30.44
N GLU A 70 -3.39 18.90 -31.39
CA GLU A 70 -3.49 19.25 -32.81
C GLU A 70 -4.85 18.84 -33.38
N LYS A 71 -5.48 19.75 -34.13
CA LYS A 71 -6.72 19.50 -34.90
C LYS A 71 -7.81 18.77 -34.14
N GLY A 72 -7.93 19.01 -32.83
CA GLY A 72 -8.93 18.36 -32.00
C GLY A 72 -8.55 16.95 -31.49
N THR A 73 -7.29 16.57 -31.64
CA THR A 73 -6.69 15.40 -31.01
C THR A 73 -5.66 15.81 -29.99
N ILE A 74 -5.53 15.04 -28.92
CA ILE A 74 -4.49 15.19 -27.91
C ILE A 74 -3.71 13.89 -27.77
N GLY A 75 -2.41 13.98 -27.66
CA GLY A 75 -1.56 12.79 -27.52
C GLY A 75 -0.27 13.07 -26.76
N LEU A 76 0.35 12.01 -26.27
CA LEU A 76 1.69 12.08 -25.70
C LEU A 76 2.73 12.30 -26.79
N ILE A 77 3.70 13.16 -26.50
CA ILE A 77 4.86 13.40 -27.38
C ILE A 77 5.79 12.18 -27.33
N GLU A 78 6.27 11.72 -28.48
CA GLU A 78 7.25 10.64 -28.53
C GLU A 78 8.57 11.05 -27.83
N GLY A 79 9.13 10.13 -27.04
CA GLY A 79 10.38 10.39 -26.33
C GLY A 79 10.24 11.24 -25.05
N PHE A 80 9.01 11.46 -24.55
CA PHE A 80 8.81 12.14 -23.26
C PHE A 80 9.48 11.39 -22.11
N ASN A 81 9.96 12.14 -21.11
CA ASN A 81 10.54 11.55 -19.91
C ASN A 81 9.42 11.03 -18.98
N GLN A 82 9.28 9.70 -18.89
CA GLN A 82 8.26 9.02 -18.08
C GLN A 82 8.40 9.35 -16.59
N GLU A 83 9.63 9.47 -16.09
CA GLU A 83 9.87 9.77 -14.69
C GLU A 83 9.40 11.18 -14.33
N VAL A 84 9.71 12.17 -15.17
CA VAL A 84 9.23 13.54 -14.98
C VAL A 84 7.71 13.62 -15.06
N LEU A 85 7.09 12.91 -16.01
CA LEU A 85 5.62 12.87 -16.11
C LEU A 85 4.99 12.23 -14.85
N LEU A 86 5.62 11.21 -14.28
CA LEU A 86 5.21 10.63 -13.02
C LEU A 86 5.37 11.63 -11.86
N GLN A 87 6.47 12.40 -11.82
CA GLN A 87 6.67 13.46 -10.82
C GLN A 87 5.55 14.49 -10.88
N VAL A 88 5.16 14.91 -12.08
CA VAL A 88 4.01 15.82 -12.27
C VAL A 88 2.74 15.22 -11.68
N PHE A 89 2.42 13.96 -12.01
CA PHE A 89 1.22 13.30 -11.50
C PHE A 89 1.20 13.24 -9.96
N VAL A 90 2.32 12.90 -9.38
CA VAL A 90 2.49 12.81 -7.93
C VAL A 90 2.33 14.17 -7.26
N ASN A 91 2.99 15.20 -7.80
CA ASN A 91 2.89 16.55 -7.27
C ASN A 91 1.47 17.11 -7.41
N LEU A 92 0.81 16.83 -8.55
CA LEU A 92 -0.58 17.20 -8.76
C LEU A 92 -1.51 16.50 -7.76
N LYS A 93 -1.34 15.21 -7.55
CA LYS A 93 -2.10 14.44 -6.57
C LYS A 93 -1.89 14.99 -5.15
N LYS A 94 -0.63 15.24 -4.76
CA LYS A 94 -0.27 15.81 -3.46
C LYS A 94 -0.92 17.19 -3.26
N LYS A 95 -0.83 18.07 -4.26
CA LYS A 95 -1.47 19.39 -4.24
C LYS A 95 -2.98 19.25 -3.99
N PHE A 96 -3.67 18.39 -4.74
CA PHE A 96 -5.11 18.22 -4.63
C PHE A 96 -5.54 17.67 -3.26
N PHE A 97 -4.79 16.73 -2.69
CA PHE A 97 -5.08 16.26 -1.34
C PHE A 97 -4.85 17.35 -0.30
N ASN A 98 -3.78 18.13 -0.41
CA ASN A 98 -3.51 19.23 0.52
C ASN A 98 -4.59 20.32 0.45
N GLU A 99 -5.14 20.59 -0.72
CA GLU A 99 -6.20 21.57 -0.94
C GLU A 99 -7.60 21.02 -0.62
N SER A 100 -7.77 19.69 -0.54
CA SER A 100 -9.08 19.09 -0.29
C SER A 100 -9.57 19.33 1.13
N PRO A 101 -10.71 20.03 1.33
CA PRO A 101 -11.28 20.25 2.66
C PRO A 101 -11.67 18.93 3.37
N TYR A 102 -12.09 17.91 2.60
CA TYR A 102 -12.45 16.60 3.14
C TYR A 102 -11.23 15.89 3.71
N PHE A 103 -10.13 15.96 2.98
CA PHE A 103 -8.88 15.32 3.38
C PHE A 103 -8.21 16.03 4.55
N GLN A 104 -8.20 17.36 4.54
CA GLN A 104 -7.69 18.17 5.64
C GLN A 104 -8.44 17.88 6.95
N LEU A 105 -9.78 17.83 6.89
CA LEU A 105 -10.60 17.48 8.04
C LEU A 105 -10.34 16.05 8.51
N LEU A 106 -10.25 15.11 7.58
CA LEU A 106 -9.96 13.71 7.90
C LEU A 106 -8.64 13.57 8.66
N LEU A 107 -7.56 14.15 8.13
CA LEU A 107 -6.25 14.11 8.81
C LEU A 107 -6.28 14.78 10.18
N TYR A 108 -6.99 15.91 10.27
CA TYR A 108 -7.17 16.61 11.55
C TYR A 108 -7.85 15.68 12.59
N LEU A 109 -8.95 15.03 12.22
CA LEU A 109 -9.67 14.12 13.11
C LEU A 109 -8.86 12.87 13.45
N LEU A 110 -8.15 12.29 12.48
CA LEU A 110 -7.25 11.15 12.70
C LEU A 110 -6.09 11.49 13.65
N LYS A 111 -5.64 12.74 13.65
CA LYS A 111 -4.58 13.20 14.56
C LYS A 111 -5.09 13.53 15.97
N HIS A 112 -6.25 14.17 16.08
CA HIS A 112 -6.73 14.75 17.35
C HIS A 112 -7.74 13.86 18.07
N ARG A 113 -8.41 12.91 17.41
CA ARG A 113 -9.47 12.01 17.92
C ARG A 113 -10.66 12.75 18.53
N LYS A 114 -10.45 13.70 19.43
CA LYS A 114 -11.49 14.50 20.05
C LYS A 114 -11.15 15.98 19.92
N THR A 115 -12.12 16.80 19.52
CA THR A 115 -11.94 18.23 19.26
C THR A 115 -13.29 18.97 19.31
N ARG A 116 -13.26 20.29 19.24
CA ARG A 116 -14.46 21.13 19.11
C ARG A 116 -14.57 21.65 17.68
N VAL A 117 -15.80 21.95 17.24
CA VAL A 117 -16.03 22.54 15.88
C VAL A 117 -15.30 23.88 15.74
N VAL A 118 -15.18 24.65 16.84
CA VAL A 118 -14.45 25.92 16.83
C VAL A 118 -12.98 25.69 16.51
N ASP A 119 -12.35 24.71 17.17
CA ASP A 119 -10.93 24.40 16.97
C ASP A 119 -10.64 23.96 15.51
N ILE A 120 -11.57 23.20 14.89
CA ILE A 120 -11.50 22.83 13.46
C ILE A 120 -11.64 24.08 12.59
N SER A 121 -12.67 24.92 12.87
CA SER A 121 -12.96 26.15 12.16
C SER A 121 -11.74 27.07 12.11
N ASP A 122 -11.13 27.30 13.28
CA ASP A 122 -9.98 28.19 13.42
C ASP A 122 -8.71 27.59 12.75
N LYS A 123 -8.47 26.29 12.93
CA LYS A 123 -7.26 25.63 12.40
C LYS A 123 -7.28 25.47 10.88
N LEU A 124 -8.44 25.13 10.32
CA LEU A 124 -8.59 24.87 8.89
C LEU A 124 -9.15 26.09 8.13
N MET A 125 -9.41 27.18 8.80
CA MET A 125 -9.96 28.42 8.23
C MET A 125 -11.31 28.21 7.52
N PHE A 126 -12.15 27.30 8.07
CA PHE A 126 -13.48 27.01 7.54
C PHE A 126 -14.58 27.63 8.42
N SER A 127 -15.72 27.98 7.85
CA SER A 127 -16.88 28.35 8.67
C SER A 127 -17.43 27.15 9.46
N LYS A 128 -18.00 27.40 10.63
CA LYS A 128 -18.59 26.32 11.47
C LYS A 128 -19.63 25.51 10.70
N SER A 129 -20.50 26.17 9.93
CA SER A 129 -21.52 25.48 9.11
C SER A 129 -20.89 24.59 8.03
N TYR A 130 -19.79 25.05 7.44
CA TYR A 130 -19.07 24.24 6.47
C TYR A 130 -18.37 23.04 7.12
N CYS A 131 -17.81 23.19 8.33
CA CYS A 131 -17.28 22.08 9.10
C CYS A 131 -18.33 20.98 9.34
N TYR A 132 -19.55 21.32 9.73
CA TYR A 132 -20.61 20.35 9.89
C TYR A 132 -20.98 19.62 8.59
N LYS A 133 -20.99 20.33 7.46
CA LYS A 133 -21.23 19.73 6.15
C LYS A 133 -20.12 18.72 5.78
N LEU A 134 -18.86 19.08 6.03
CA LEU A 134 -17.72 18.17 5.80
C LEU A 134 -17.77 16.94 6.71
N ILE A 135 -18.11 17.11 7.99
CA ILE A 135 -18.28 16.01 8.96
C ILE A 135 -19.38 15.05 8.49
N SER A 136 -20.54 15.57 8.07
CA SER A 136 -21.62 14.75 7.52
C SER A 136 -21.14 13.93 6.33
N ARG A 137 -20.40 14.54 5.41
CA ARG A 137 -19.85 13.86 4.25
C ARG A 137 -18.84 12.76 4.63
N LEU A 138 -17.97 13.00 5.62
CA LEU A 138 -17.04 11.97 6.11
C LEU A 138 -17.77 10.79 6.77
N LYS A 139 -18.84 11.06 7.53
CA LYS A 139 -19.71 10.00 8.09
C LYS A 139 -20.30 9.12 6.98
N ASP A 140 -20.80 9.74 5.90
CA ASP A 140 -21.35 9.01 4.75
C ASP A 140 -20.27 8.16 4.06
N ILE A 141 -19.04 8.70 3.92
CA ILE A 141 -17.91 7.95 3.35
C ILE A 141 -17.59 6.74 4.23
N PHE A 142 -17.45 6.92 5.54
CA PHE A 142 -17.13 5.84 6.47
C PHE A 142 -18.18 4.75 6.45
N GLN A 143 -19.45 5.11 6.44
CA GLN A 143 -20.56 4.16 6.36
C GLN A 143 -20.56 3.39 5.02
N LYS A 144 -20.45 4.09 3.89
CA LYS A 144 -20.45 3.47 2.55
C LYS A 144 -19.26 2.54 2.34
N GLN A 145 -18.10 2.93 2.87
CA GLN A 145 -16.88 2.14 2.78
C GLN A 145 -16.76 1.11 3.89
N LYS A 146 -17.75 1.02 4.79
CA LYS A 146 -17.73 0.14 5.96
C LYS A 146 -16.45 0.27 6.78
N ILE A 147 -15.92 1.50 6.91
CA ILE A 147 -14.75 1.77 7.73
C ILE A 147 -15.15 1.59 9.19
N PRO A 148 -14.46 0.77 10.01
CA PRO A 148 -14.85 0.49 11.38
C PRO A 148 -14.47 1.63 12.33
N ILE A 149 -14.76 2.86 11.92
CA ILE A 149 -14.48 4.10 12.63
C ILE A 149 -15.75 4.95 12.53
N THR A 150 -16.19 5.51 13.65
CA THR A 150 -17.39 6.33 13.72
C THR A 150 -17.03 7.76 14.11
N ILE A 151 -17.67 8.73 13.49
CA ILE A 151 -17.55 10.14 13.88
C ILE A 151 -18.79 10.51 14.67
N HIS A 152 -18.65 10.77 15.97
CA HIS A 152 -19.68 11.35 16.80
C HIS A 152 -19.58 12.86 16.82
N SER A 153 -20.68 13.54 16.66
CA SER A 153 -20.73 15.01 16.73
C SER A 153 -21.93 15.46 17.52
N ASN A 154 -21.71 16.27 18.53
CA ASN A 154 -22.72 17.02 19.26
C ASN A 154 -22.46 18.53 19.07
N PHE A 155 -23.22 19.39 19.76
CA PHE A 155 -23.10 20.85 19.61
C PHE A 155 -21.73 21.43 19.98
N GLU A 156 -20.96 20.75 20.82
CA GLU A 156 -19.70 21.26 21.36
C GLU A 156 -18.47 20.43 20.97
N SER A 157 -18.64 19.13 20.75
CA SER A 157 -17.53 18.22 20.54
C SER A 157 -17.73 17.29 19.36
N ILE A 158 -16.62 16.94 18.74
CA ILE A 158 -16.51 15.92 17.70
C ILE A 158 -15.51 14.91 18.20
N SER A 159 -15.89 13.63 18.16
CA SER A 159 -15.00 12.52 18.47
C SER A 159 -14.94 11.53 17.33
N LEU A 160 -13.73 11.00 17.10
CA LEU A 160 -13.49 9.86 16.24
C LEU A 160 -13.37 8.62 17.15
N GLU A 161 -14.27 7.67 17.00
CA GLU A 161 -14.38 6.50 17.86
C GLU A 161 -14.22 5.23 17.03
N GLY A 162 -13.57 4.23 17.61
CA GLY A 162 -13.30 2.95 17.01
C GLY A 162 -12.17 2.23 17.75
N ASN A 163 -11.87 1.02 17.31
CA ASN A 163 -10.71 0.30 17.79
C ASN A 163 -9.42 1.03 17.38
N GLU A 164 -8.52 1.30 18.34
CA GLU A 164 -7.30 2.07 18.07
C GLU A 164 -6.40 1.40 17.02
N LYS A 165 -6.38 0.05 16.96
CA LYS A 165 -5.70 -0.69 15.88
C LYS A 165 -6.23 -0.28 14.50
N SER A 166 -7.54 -0.24 14.34
CA SER A 166 -8.19 0.16 13.08
C SER A 166 -7.95 1.63 12.74
N ILE A 167 -8.02 2.51 13.72
CA ILE A 167 -7.82 3.95 13.50
C ILE A 167 -6.39 4.24 13.05
N ARG A 168 -5.37 3.65 13.71
CA ARG A 168 -3.96 3.85 13.33
C ARG A 168 -3.64 3.26 11.97
N THR A 169 -4.13 2.06 11.67
CA THR A 169 -3.92 1.44 10.36
C THR A 169 -4.60 2.24 9.25
N TYR A 170 -5.83 2.71 9.50
CA TYR A 170 -6.51 3.58 8.55
C TYR A 170 -5.78 4.91 8.36
N HIS A 171 -5.26 5.52 9.43
CA HIS A 171 -4.44 6.73 9.37
C HIS A 171 -3.19 6.51 8.50
N TYR A 172 -2.50 5.39 8.67
CA TYR A 172 -1.35 5.02 7.85
C TYR A 172 -1.74 4.89 6.37
N LEU A 173 -2.79 4.13 6.07
CA LEU A 173 -3.27 3.95 4.70
C LEU A 173 -3.66 5.27 4.04
N VAL A 174 -4.37 6.14 4.76
CA VAL A 174 -4.76 7.48 4.29
C VAL A 174 -3.53 8.29 3.91
N GLN A 175 -2.49 8.30 4.74
CA GLN A 175 -1.26 9.04 4.44
C GLN A 175 -0.51 8.44 3.25
N VAL A 176 -0.33 7.12 3.20
CA VAL A 176 0.39 6.45 2.11
C VAL A 176 -0.34 6.59 0.77
N MET A 177 -1.67 6.51 0.78
CA MET A 177 -2.48 6.62 -0.45
C MET A 177 -2.55 8.05 -1.00
N ALA A 178 -2.56 9.05 -0.12
CA ALA A 178 -2.66 10.46 -0.50
C ALA A 178 -1.30 11.05 -0.89
N TYR A 179 -0.27 10.75 -0.11
CA TYR A 179 1.07 11.26 -0.34
C TYR A 179 1.92 10.19 -1.01
N ASN A 180 2.55 10.54 -2.12
CA ASN A 180 3.67 9.75 -2.55
C ASN A 180 4.79 9.90 -1.52
N VAL A 181 5.25 8.77 -1.06
CA VAL A 181 6.20 8.60 0.02
C VAL A 181 7.53 9.37 -0.17
N PHE A 182 7.74 9.98 -1.35
CA PHE A 182 9.03 10.56 -1.73
C PHE A 182 9.15 12.07 -1.63
N ALA A 183 8.08 12.79 -1.34
CA ALA A 183 8.04 14.21 -1.67
C ALA A 183 8.56 15.16 -0.58
N ASP A 184 8.81 14.75 0.67
CA ASP A 184 9.33 15.66 1.67
C ASP A 184 10.50 15.10 2.48
N SER A 185 11.71 15.53 2.10
CA SER A 185 12.93 15.47 2.90
C SER A 185 12.88 16.35 4.17
N GLN A 186 11.73 16.95 4.51
CA GLN A 186 11.61 17.89 5.63
C GLN A 186 11.03 17.30 6.93
N THR A 187 10.47 16.11 6.91
CA THR A 187 10.19 15.40 8.17
C THR A 187 11.51 14.88 8.73
N ARG A 188 12.18 15.73 9.52
CA ARG A 188 13.32 15.32 10.34
C ARG A 188 12.80 14.40 11.45
N VAL A 189 12.77 13.11 11.20
CA VAL A 189 12.67 12.12 12.26
C VAL A 189 14.06 11.50 12.46
N ASN A 190 14.51 11.43 13.69
CA ASN A 190 15.76 10.81 14.07
C ASN A 190 15.79 9.33 13.66
N ILE A 191 16.77 8.95 12.84
CA ILE A 191 16.74 7.79 11.95
C ILE A 191 17.58 6.63 12.46
N ASP A 192 17.95 6.63 13.70
CA ASP A 192 18.74 5.54 14.29
C ASP A 192 17.94 4.25 14.53
N LEU A 193 16.64 4.24 14.17
CA LEU A 193 15.72 3.12 14.38
C LEU A 193 15.70 2.05 13.28
N VAL A 194 16.29 2.34 12.13
CA VAL A 194 16.50 1.35 11.06
C VAL A 194 17.96 0.99 11.10
N GLY A 195 18.29 -0.15 11.70
CA GLY A 195 19.68 -0.61 11.77
C GLY A 195 20.33 -0.59 10.40
N ASP A 196 21.60 -0.22 10.34
CA ASP A 196 22.44 -0.07 9.13
C ASP A 196 22.54 -1.32 8.23
N GLY A 197 21.83 -2.40 8.57
CA GLY A 197 21.86 -3.68 7.87
C GLY A 197 20.92 -3.80 6.67
N TYR A 198 19.99 -2.87 6.51
CA TYR A 198 19.11 -2.86 5.35
C TYR A 198 19.54 -1.71 4.44
N GLY A 199 20.03 -2.00 3.26
CA GLY A 199 20.12 -1.06 2.13
C GLY A 199 18.71 -0.51 1.88
N SER A 200 18.23 0.33 2.81
CA SER A 200 16.84 0.67 2.92
C SER A 200 16.48 1.60 1.78
N LEU A 201 15.60 1.13 0.94
CA LEU A 201 14.88 1.96 0.00
C LEU A 201 14.42 3.24 0.73
N LYS A 202 14.65 4.39 0.12
CA LYS A 202 14.16 5.67 0.64
C LYS A 202 12.66 5.62 0.97
N THR A 203 11.90 4.79 0.21
CA THR A 203 10.49 4.47 0.44
C THR A 203 10.22 3.74 1.73
N THR A 204 11.00 2.73 2.04
CA THR A 204 10.86 1.92 3.27
C THR A 204 11.01 2.81 4.48
N LYS A 205 12.02 3.70 4.45
CA LYS A 205 12.25 4.68 5.50
C LYS A 205 11.04 5.60 5.69
N VAL A 206 10.52 6.19 4.63
CA VAL A 206 9.38 7.10 4.74
C VAL A 206 8.11 6.38 5.19
N LYS A 207 7.85 5.14 4.75
CA LYS A 207 6.76 4.32 5.27
C LYS A 207 6.92 4.08 6.78
N HIS A 208 8.13 3.78 7.21
CA HIS A 208 8.47 3.59 8.62
C HIS A 208 8.24 4.87 9.42
N ASP A 209 8.71 6.03 8.93
CA ASP A 209 8.55 7.32 9.59
C ASP A 209 7.07 7.70 9.73
N ILE A 210 6.25 7.44 8.72
CA ILE A 210 4.79 7.61 8.81
C ILE A 210 4.21 6.73 9.91
N LEU A 211 4.54 5.43 9.92
CA LEU A 211 4.03 4.49 10.91
C LEU A 211 4.45 4.91 12.32
N PHE A 212 5.71 5.29 12.49
CA PHE A 212 6.27 5.74 13.75
C PHE A 212 5.62 7.03 14.26
N SER A 213 5.44 8.03 13.39
CA SER A 213 4.80 9.30 13.75
C SER A 213 3.34 9.13 14.20
N ILE A 214 2.64 8.15 13.62
CA ILE A 214 1.27 7.81 14.03
C ILE A 214 1.28 7.17 15.43
N LEU A 215 2.23 6.26 15.70
CA LEU A 215 2.42 5.68 17.04
C LEU A 215 2.71 6.77 18.07
N GLU A 216 3.72 7.59 17.81
CA GLU A 216 4.13 8.69 18.71
C GLU A 216 2.97 9.63 19.03
N ASN A 217 2.23 10.06 18.00
CA ASN A 217 1.07 10.93 18.21
C ASN A 217 -0.04 10.26 19.02
N ALA A 218 -0.29 8.96 18.83
CA ALA A 218 -1.32 8.25 19.57
C ALA A 218 -0.91 8.06 21.05
N VAL A 219 0.32 7.57 21.29
CA VAL A 219 0.85 7.31 22.63
C VAL A 219 0.98 8.59 23.45
N SER A 220 1.50 9.68 22.85
CA SER A 220 1.63 10.99 23.54
C SER A 220 0.29 11.58 23.99
N ARG A 221 -0.82 11.16 23.36
CA ARG A 221 -2.18 11.57 23.70
C ARG A 221 -2.94 10.56 24.58
N GLY A 222 -2.31 9.46 24.96
CA GLY A 222 -2.92 8.42 25.79
C GLY A 222 -3.87 7.48 25.04
N TYR A 223 -3.86 7.46 23.72
CA TYR A 223 -4.64 6.52 22.92
C TYR A 223 -3.87 5.20 22.76
N LEU A 224 -3.97 4.32 23.73
CA LEU A 224 -3.23 3.05 23.76
C LEU A 224 -4.04 1.89 23.15
N VAL A 225 -3.33 0.93 22.57
CA VAL A 225 -3.92 -0.34 22.13
C VAL A 225 -4.18 -1.22 23.35
N GLN A 226 -5.45 -1.39 23.72
CA GLN A 226 -5.85 -2.14 24.91
C GLN A 226 -6.18 -3.61 24.64
N ASP A 227 -6.70 -3.91 23.46
CA ASP A 227 -7.31 -5.18 23.10
C ASP A 227 -6.44 -6.05 22.20
N LEU A 228 -5.13 -6.12 22.47
CA LEU A 228 -4.27 -7.08 21.79
C LEU A 228 -4.40 -8.46 22.45
N GLU A 229 -4.74 -9.45 21.64
CA GLU A 229 -5.02 -10.80 22.12
C GLU A 229 -3.76 -11.50 22.61
N LYS A 230 -3.94 -12.46 23.53
CA LYS A 230 -2.86 -13.28 24.08
C LYS A 230 -2.09 -14.01 22.99
N GLU A 231 -2.80 -14.56 22.00
CA GLU A 231 -2.21 -15.23 20.85
C GLU A 231 -1.24 -14.33 20.07
N ALA A 232 -1.57 -13.03 19.94
CA ALA A 232 -0.69 -12.07 19.30
C ALA A 232 0.57 -11.80 20.12
N LEU A 233 0.46 -11.68 21.44
CA LEU A 233 1.62 -11.50 22.33
C LEU A 233 2.55 -12.72 22.31
N GLU A 234 2.01 -13.94 22.30
CA GLU A 234 2.79 -15.19 22.18
C GLU A 234 3.58 -15.23 20.84
N ILE A 235 2.97 -14.81 19.74
CA ILE A 235 3.65 -14.69 18.44
C ILE A 235 4.76 -13.63 18.56
N PHE A 236 4.44 -12.46 19.11
CA PHE A 236 5.40 -11.38 19.27
C PHE A 236 6.60 -11.75 20.15
N ASP A 237 6.40 -12.50 21.22
CA ASP A 237 7.48 -12.98 22.08
C ASP A 237 8.54 -13.79 21.31
N ASN A 238 8.10 -14.52 20.29
CA ASN A 238 8.99 -15.27 19.41
C ASN A 238 9.65 -14.38 18.32
N MET A 239 9.18 -13.14 18.14
CA MET A 239 9.74 -12.17 17.20
C MET A 239 10.73 -11.22 17.87
N LYS A 240 10.70 -11.08 19.20
CA LYS A 240 11.47 -10.07 19.97
C LYS A 240 12.97 -10.09 19.67
N GLU A 241 13.57 -11.27 19.47
CA GLU A 241 15.00 -11.41 19.19
C GLU A 241 15.48 -10.65 17.94
N LEU A 242 14.59 -10.39 16.98
CA LEU A 242 14.91 -9.62 15.77
C LEU A 242 14.76 -8.10 15.96
N TYR A 243 14.20 -7.67 17.10
CA TYR A 243 13.75 -6.29 17.29
C TYR A 243 14.20 -5.72 18.65
N GLU A 244 15.42 -6.00 19.05
CA GLU A 244 16.05 -5.39 20.25
C GLU A 244 16.28 -3.90 20.01
N ASP A 245 15.20 -3.12 20.11
CA ASP A 245 15.27 -1.67 19.97
C ASP A 245 14.73 -0.96 21.23
N ASP A 246 15.66 -0.46 22.03
CA ASP A 246 15.38 0.34 23.22
C ASP A 246 14.65 1.65 22.95
N SER A 247 14.63 2.11 21.69
CA SER A 247 14.06 3.40 21.32
C SER A 247 12.55 3.42 21.42
N LEU A 248 11.86 2.35 20.98
CA LEU A 248 10.42 2.20 21.14
C LEU A 248 10.01 2.13 22.63
N THR A 249 10.81 1.44 23.42
CA THR A 249 10.58 1.34 24.88
C THR A 249 10.66 2.71 25.56
N LYS A 250 11.57 3.58 25.11
CA LYS A 250 11.72 4.95 25.60
C LYS A 250 10.59 5.88 25.15
N LEU A 251 10.04 5.64 23.96
CA LEU A 251 8.96 6.45 23.38
C LEU A 251 7.64 6.25 24.12
N ILE A 252 7.39 5.06 24.68
CA ILE A 252 6.11 4.72 25.30
C ILE A 252 6.18 4.97 26.82
N PRO A 253 5.77 6.15 27.29
CA PRO A 253 5.96 6.58 28.68
C PRO A 253 4.94 5.97 29.65
N THR A 254 4.34 4.85 29.30
CA THR A 254 3.40 4.19 30.21
C THR A 254 4.14 3.47 31.32
N ARG A 255 3.62 3.60 32.57
CA ARG A 255 4.12 2.85 33.73
C ARG A 255 3.63 1.40 33.73
N ASN A 256 2.59 1.10 32.99
CA ASN A 256 2.05 -0.25 32.85
C ASN A 256 2.88 -1.02 31.82
N ILE A 257 3.56 -2.07 32.25
CA ILE A 257 4.41 -2.93 31.41
C ILE A 257 3.56 -3.62 30.33
N GLU A 258 2.37 -4.09 30.69
CA GLU A 258 1.47 -4.80 29.78
C GLU A 258 1.01 -3.89 28.63
N ASP A 259 0.64 -2.64 28.91
CA ASP A 259 0.24 -1.68 27.88
C ASP A 259 1.40 -1.36 26.93
N ARG A 260 2.62 -1.26 27.50
CA ARG A 260 3.84 -1.06 26.69
C ARG A 260 4.10 -2.23 25.77
N GLU A 261 3.98 -3.45 26.25
CA GLU A 261 4.16 -4.66 25.44
C GLU A 261 3.16 -4.73 24.29
N LYS A 262 1.88 -4.44 24.57
CA LYS A 262 0.84 -4.39 23.54
C LYS A 262 1.15 -3.35 22.46
N GLU A 263 1.62 -2.17 22.82
CA GLU A 263 1.99 -1.11 21.89
C GLU A 263 3.16 -1.53 20.99
N ILE A 264 4.22 -2.08 21.58
CA ILE A 264 5.40 -2.53 20.85
C ILE A 264 5.01 -3.69 19.91
N ALA A 265 4.27 -4.67 20.40
CA ALA A 265 3.80 -5.78 19.60
C ALA A 265 2.96 -5.31 18.39
N PHE A 266 1.99 -4.44 18.63
CA PHE A 266 1.15 -3.88 17.57
C PHE A 266 1.98 -3.11 16.52
N PHE A 267 2.95 -2.31 16.95
CA PHE A 267 3.83 -1.58 16.03
C PHE A 267 4.62 -2.54 15.13
N TYR A 268 5.22 -3.58 15.68
CA TYR A 268 5.99 -4.54 14.90
C TYR A 268 5.11 -5.35 13.96
N PHE A 269 3.92 -5.74 14.36
CA PHE A 269 2.96 -6.39 13.46
C PHE A 269 2.57 -5.46 12.29
N CYS A 270 2.28 -4.20 12.57
CA CYS A 270 2.01 -3.21 11.54
C CYS A 270 3.21 -3.04 10.60
N ARG A 271 4.43 -2.98 11.14
CA ARG A 271 5.66 -2.90 10.35
C ARG A 271 5.81 -4.11 9.42
N GLN A 272 5.62 -5.33 9.93
CA GLN A 272 5.69 -6.55 9.14
C GLN A 272 4.68 -6.57 7.98
N LEU A 273 3.46 -6.12 8.27
CA LEU A 273 2.35 -6.14 7.32
C LEU A 273 2.42 -5.02 6.28
N LEU A 274 2.70 -3.79 6.75
CA LEU A 274 2.58 -2.57 5.95
C LEU A 274 3.90 -2.18 5.27
N ILE A 275 5.01 -2.72 5.76
CA ILE A 275 6.36 -2.46 5.26
C ILE A 275 7.12 -3.80 5.15
N PRO A 276 6.59 -4.77 4.36
CA PRO A 276 7.13 -6.13 4.33
C PRO A 276 8.59 -6.21 3.86
N GLU A 277 9.07 -5.19 3.15
CA GLU A 277 10.46 -5.05 2.74
C GLU A 277 11.44 -4.88 3.91
N THR A 278 10.96 -4.61 5.13
CA THR A 278 11.80 -4.53 6.33
C THR A 278 12.19 -5.90 6.89
N THR A 279 11.64 -6.98 6.37
CA THR A 279 11.92 -8.34 6.85
C THR A 279 12.57 -9.14 5.72
N SER A 280 13.83 -9.48 5.91
CA SER A 280 14.57 -10.26 4.92
C SER A 280 14.02 -11.68 4.77
N LYS A 281 14.33 -12.34 3.65
CA LYS A 281 13.99 -13.76 3.46
C LYS A 281 14.57 -14.63 4.58
N ARG A 282 15.79 -14.33 5.06
CA ARG A 282 16.45 -15.04 6.15
C ARG A 282 15.66 -14.88 7.46
N ASP A 283 15.19 -13.68 7.76
CA ASP A 283 14.39 -13.42 8.96
C ASP A 283 13.04 -14.13 8.89
N LYS A 284 12.40 -14.16 7.73
CA LYS A 284 11.15 -14.91 7.52
C LYS A 284 11.34 -16.41 7.75
N ILE A 285 12.45 -16.99 7.28
CA ILE A 285 12.79 -18.40 7.53
C ILE A 285 12.98 -18.64 9.03
N PHE A 286 13.77 -17.79 9.68
CA PHE A 286 14.05 -17.88 11.12
C PHE A 286 12.77 -17.77 11.95
N LEU A 287 11.91 -16.77 11.67
CA LEU A 287 10.65 -16.61 12.38
C LEU A 287 9.68 -17.76 12.12
N GLY A 288 9.58 -18.24 10.89
CA GLY A 288 8.76 -19.39 10.57
C GLY A 288 9.17 -20.64 11.35
N GLU A 289 10.48 -20.86 11.51
CA GLU A 289 10.98 -21.96 12.37
C GLU A 289 10.60 -21.76 13.85
N LYS A 290 10.69 -20.53 14.36
CA LYS A 290 10.28 -20.19 15.72
C LYS A 290 8.78 -20.41 15.91
N PHE A 291 7.95 -20.02 14.97
CA PHE A 291 6.50 -20.17 15.04
C PHE A 291 6.06 -21.65 15.11
N LYS A 292 6.78 -22.58 14.48
CA LYS A 292 6.52 -24.02 14.61
C LYS A 292 6.58 -24.53 16.06
N ARG A 293 7.25 -23.81 16.96
CA ARG A 293 7.42 -24.18 18.37
C ARG A 293 6.31 -23.65 19.28
N ILE A 294 5.47 -22.77 18.77
CA ILE A 294 4.34 -22.22 19.51
C ILE A 294 3.22 -23.25 19.50
N SER A 295 2.77 -23.66 20.68
CA SER A 295 1.70 -24.63 20.85
C SER A 295 0.40 -23.96 21.30
N SER A 296 -0.72 -24.50 20.86
CA SER A 296 -2.07 -24.07 21.29
C SER A 296 -2.43 -22.62 20.92
N ASN A 297 -1.87 -22.11 19.83
CA ASN A 297 -2.15 -20.80 19.29
C ASN A 297 -2.96 -20.93 18.00
N LYS A 298 -4.22 -20.46 18.00
CA LYS A 298 -5.15 -20.66 16.88
C LYS A 298 -4.66 -20.11 15.55
N ILE A 299 -3.90 -19.01 15.56
CA ILE A 299 -3.34 -18.39 14.34
C ILE A 299 -2.22 -19.27 13.81
N VAL A 300 -1.35 -19.74 14.69
CA VAL A 300 -0.22 -20.61 14.32
C VAL A 300 -0.72 -21.97 13.87
N ASP A 301 -1.64 -22.60 14.61
CA ASP A 301 -2.22 -23.90 14.27
C ASP A 301 -2.88 -23.88 12.88
N PHE A 302 -3.66 -22.84 12.58
CA PHE A 302 -4.22 -22.61 11.23
C PHE A 302 -3.12 -22.51 10.18
N SER A 303 -2.07 -21.74 10.48
CA SER A 303 -0.97 -21.49 9.54
C SER A 303 -0.13 -22.75 9.29
N ILE A 304 0.02 -23.61 10.27
CA ILE A 304 0.66 -24.94 10.14
C ILE A 304 -0.16 -25.83 9.22
N ASP A 305 -1.49 -25.91 9.40
CA ASP A 305 -2.36 -26.69 8.50
C ASP A 305 -2.24 -26.20 7.04
N VAL A 306 -2.14 -24.89 6.83
CA VAL A 306 -1.93 -24.33 5.49
C VAL A 306 -0.60 -24.82 4.90
N VAL A 307 0.48 -24.73 5.68
CA VAL A 307 1.82 -25.21 5.23
C VAL A 307 1.79 -26.70 4.91
N GLU A 308 1.27 -27.53 5.81
CA GLU A 308 1.20 -28.98 5.61
C GLU A 308 0.40 -29.35 4.37
N THR A 309 -0.77 -28.69 4.18
CA THR A 309 -1.61 -28.94 3.02
C THR A 309 -0.89 -28.57 1.71
N LEU A 310 -0.19 -27.44 1.70
CA LEU A 310 0.57 -27.00 0.53
C LEU A 310 1.80 -27.85 0.28
N SER A 311 2.55 -28.24 1.33
CA SER A 311 3.75 -29.09 1.21
C SER A 311 3.42 -30.46 0.68
N ASN A 312 2.33 -31.08 1.16
CA ASN A 312 1.86 -32.36 0.65
C ASN A 312 1.51 -32.33 -0.84
N LYS A 313 1.06 -31.17 -1.34
CA LYS A 313 0.63 -31.02 -2.74
C LYS A 313 1.76 -30.59 -3.68
N TYR A 314 2.62 -29.69 -3.23
CA TYR A 314 3.59 -28.99 -4.10
C TYR A 314 5.05 -29.39 -3.85
N ASN A 315 5.30 -30.34 -2.94
CA ASN A 315 6.65 -30.80 -2.55
C ASN A 315 7.59 -29.61 -2.26
N ILE A 316 7.23 -28.81 -1.26
CA ILE A 316 7.89 -27.58 -0.90
C ILE A 316 9.16 -27.87 -0.07
N LYS A 317 10.22 -27.09 -0.31
CA LYS A 317 11.44 -27.20 0.49
C LYS A 317 11.23 -26.64 1.90
N PRO A 318 11.88 -27.19 2.95
CA PRO A 318 11.70 -26.76 4.34
C PRO A 318 11.90 -25.26 4.59
N GLU A 319 12.86 -24.63 3.89
CA GLU A 319 13.07 -23.18 3.99
C GLU A 319 11.86 -22.38 3.48
N VAL A 320 11.24 -22.85 2.40
CA VAL A 320 10.06 -22.21 1.82
C VAL A 320 8.83 -22.44 2.69
N GLU A 321 8.70 -23.61 3.31
CA GLU A 321 7.66 -23.88 4.31
C GLU A 321 7.72 -22.86 5.45
N ASN A 322 8.92 -22.56 5.96
CA ASN A 322 9.10 -21.56 7.00
C ASN A 322 8.67 -20.17 6.54
N VAL A 323 8.97 -19.78 5.30
CA VAL A 323 8.51 -18.50 4.73
C VAL A 323 6.98 -18.48 4.60
N ILE A 324 6.38 -19.55 4.09
CA ILE A 324 4.92 -19.69 3.96
C ILE A 324 4.26 -19.62 5.34
N LEU A 325 4.84 -20.27 6.35
CA LEU A 325 4.34 -20.22 7.72
C LEU A 325 4.38 -18.79 8.26
N TYR A 326 5.51 -18.09 8.12
CA TYR A 326 5.64 -16.70 8.50
C TYR A 326 4.56 -15.82 7.84
N GLU A 327 4.42 -15.89 6.51
CA GLU A 327 3.43 -15.09 5.78
C GLU A 327 2.00 -15.43 6.22
N SER A 328 1.71 -16.71 6.43
CA SER A 328 0.40 -17.15 6.89
C SER A 328 0.07 -16.62 8.28
N VAL A 329 1.02 -16.68 9.23
CA VAL A 329 0.83 -16.18 10.60
C VAL A 329 0.60 -14.66 10.59
N ILE A 330 1.47 -13.87 9.93
CA ILE A 330 1.36 -12.41 9.91
C ILE A 330 0.08 -11.95 9.25
N ASN A 331 -0.28 -12.52 8.09
CA ASN A 331 -1.50 -12.13 7.38
C ASN A 331 -2.78 -12.61 8.09
N SER A 332 -2.76 -13.77 8.75
CA SER A 332 -3.90 -14.26 9.55
C SER A 332 -4.13 -13.39 10.79
N TRP A 333 -3.05 -13.01 11.48
CA TRP A 333 -3.13 -12.04 12.57
C TRP A 333 -3.72 -10.71 12.09
N ALA A 334 -3.20 -10.18 10.99
CA ALA A 334 -3.65 -8.92 10.43
C ALA A 334 -5.13 -8.94 10.08
N TYR A 335 -5.59 -9.98 9.43
CA TYR A 335 -6.98 -10.11 9.01
C TYR A 335 -7.95 -10.23 10.17
N LYS A 336 -7.51 -10.80 11.29
CA LYS A 336 -8.28 -10.89 12.53
C LYS A 336 -8.32 -9.56 13.29
N ASN A 337 -7.21 -8.81 13.31
CA ASN A 337 -7.00 -7.65 14.17
C ASN A 337 -7.12 -6.30 13.47
N ILE A 338 -6.87 -6.28 12.17
CA ILE A 338 -6.88 -5.07 11.36
C ILE A 338 -7.94 -5.23 10.28
N TYR A 339 -9.00 -4.43 10.38
CA TYR A 339 -10.14 -4.54 9.48
C TYR A 339 -9.81 -3.98 8.09
N PHE A 340 -9.43 -4.85 7.16
CA PHE A 340 -9.10 -4.49 5.78
C PHE A 340 -10.22 -4.73 4.76
N GLU A 341 -11.43 -5.08 5.18
CA GLU A 341 -12.53 -5.39 4.24
C GLU A 341 -12.81 -4.27 3.23
N ASN A 342 -12.42 -3.05 3.55
CA ASN A 342 -12.67 -1.87 2.71
C ASN A 342 -11.62 -1.62 1.64
N LEU A 343 -10.54 -2.37 1.63
CA LEU A 343 -9.64 -2.45 0.49
C LEU A 343 -10.21 -3.38 -0.60
N LYS A 344 -11.55 -3.44 -0.73
CA LYS A 344 -12.29 -4.29 -1.67
C LYS A 344 -11.87 -4.12 -3.12
N GLY A 345 -11.35 -2.96 -3.50
CA GLY A 345 -10.77 -2.77 -4.83
C GLY A 345 -9.58 -3.69 -5.12
N MET A 346 -8.91 -4.19 -4.07
CA MET A 346 -7.75 -5.06 -4.17
C MET A 346 -8.10 -6.55 -4.18
N ALA A 347 -9.25 -6.93 -3.60
CA ALA A 347 -9.60 -8.34 -3.37
C ALA A 347 -10.51 -8.98 -4.43
N ASN A 348 -11.19 -8.18 -5.26
CA ASN A 348 -12.17 -8.68 -6.23
C ASN A 348 -11.59 -8.98 -7.61
N GLN A 349 -10.29 -9.03 -7.74
CA GLN A 349 -9.66 -9.33 -9.03
C GLN A 349 -9.66 -10.83 -9.28
N HIS A 350 -10.38 -11.24 -10.31
CA HIS A 350 -10.26 -12.61 -10.83
C HIS A 350 -8.86 -12.76 -11.47
N SER A 351 -7.96 -13.41 -10.77
CA SER A 351 -6.70 -13.79 -11.39
C SER A 351 -6.96 -14.91 -12.41
N PRO A 352 -6.40 -14.80 -13.60
CA PRO A 352 -6.41 -15.91 -14.57
C PRO A 352 -5.52 -17.09 -14.13
N ASP A 353 -4.71 -16.93 -13.07
CA ASP A 353 -3.84 -18.00 -12.57
C ASP A 353 -4.65 -19.06 -11.80
N SER A 354 -4.77 -20.23 -12.40
CA SER A 354 -5.48 -21.38 -11.82
C SER A 354 -4.91 -21.82 -10.46
N ARG A 355 -3.62 -21.60 -10.21
CA ARG A 355 -2.97 -21.93 -8.94
C ARG A 355 -3.48 -21.06 -7.79
N ILE A 356 -3.71 -19.76 -8.02
CA ILE A 356 -4.29 -18.88 -7.01
C ILE A 356 -5.67 -19.38 -6.61
N HIS A 357 -6.49 -19.77 -7.59
CA HIS A 357 -7.82 -20.31 -7.33
C HIS A 357 -7.76 -21.61 -6.52
N GLU A 358 -6.80 -22.47 -6.85
CA GLU A 358 -6.59 -23.73 -6.15
C GLU A 358 -6.14 -23.50 -4.68
N VAL A 359 -5.12 -22.67 -4.47
CA VAL A 359 -4.64 -22.30 -3.11
C VAL A 359 -5.76 -21.64 -2.32
N LYS A 360 -6.55 -20.75 -2.93
CA LYS A 360 -7.73 -20.15 -2.30
C LYS A 360 -8.71 -21.19 -1.77
N ASN A 361 -9.03 -22.19 -2.59
CA ASN A 361 -9.97 -23.24 -2.20
C ASN A 361 -9.42 -24.11 -1.05
N LEU A 362 -8.11 -24.38 -1.04
CA LEU A 362 -7.45 -25.07 0.07
C LEU A 362 -7.53 -24.25 1.37
N VAL A 363 -7.16 -22.96 1.29
CA VAL A 363 -7.22 -22.05 2.46
C VAL A 363 -8.64 -21.94 2.99
N LEU A 364 -9.65 -21.82 2.14
CA LEU A 364 -11.06 -21.75 2.56
C LEU A 364 -11.49 -22.98 3.37
N LYS A 365 -11.15 -24.18 2.91
CA LYS A 365 -11.46 -25.42 3.63
C LYS A 365 -10.83 -25.44 5.03
N ILE A 366 -9.59 -24.96 5.15
CA ILE A 366 -8.88 -24.92 6.43
C ILE A 366 -9.52 -23.89 7.36
N VAL A 367 -9.88 -22.70 6.84
CA VAL A 367 -10.58 -21.65 7.62
C VAL A 367 -11.91 -22.16 8.18
N GLU A 368 -12.66 -22.92 7.38
CA GLU A 368 -13.94 -23.52 7.82
C GLU A 368 -13.73 -24.57 8.90
N ASN A 369 -12.73 -25.43 8.75
CA ASN A 369 -12.46 -26.52 9.69
C ASN A 369 -11.93 -26.03 11.04
N ARG A 370 -11.15 -24.94 11.06
CA ARG A 370 -10.53 -24.40 12.28
C ARG A 370 -11.36 -23.33 12.99
N ASP A 371 -12.53 -22.96 12.45
CA ASP A 371 -13.37 -21.87 12.97
C ASP A 371 -12.55 -20.61 13.29
N LEU A 372 -11.63 -20.26 12.36
CA LEU A 372 -10.85 -19.05 12.49
C LEU A 372 -11.79 -17.85 12.35
N LYS A 373 -11.90 -17.04 13.42
CA LYS A 373 -12.72 -15.83 13.42
C LYS A 373 -12.03 -14.75 12.55
N VAL A 374 -12.28 -14.82 11.26
CA VAL A 374 -11.91 -13.78 10.28
C VAL A 374 -13.18 -13.13 9.76
N GLY A 375 -13.09 -11.88 9.32
CA GLY A 375 -14.25 -11.15 8.77
C GLY A 375 -14.82 -11.86 7.53
N ASP A 376 -14.54 -11.37 6.33
CA ASP A 376 -14.93 -12.04 5.08
C ASP A 376 -13.94 -13.16 4.71
N ARG A 377 -14.33 -14.42 4.94
CA ARG A 377 -13.50 -15.60 4.68
C ARG A 377 -13.04 -15.70 3.21
N GLN A 378 -13.86 -15.28 2.27
CA GLN A 378 -13.53 -15.30 0.84
C GLN A 378 -12.44 -14.29 0.49
N ILE A 379 -12.55 -13.07 1.03
CA ILE A 379 -11.56 -12.02 0.83
C ILE A 379 -10.24 -12.44 1.48
N PHE A 380 -10.29 -12.95 2.70
CA PHE A 380 -9.10 -13.44 3.41
C PHE A 380 -8.39 -14.54 2.63
N ALA A 381 -9.12 -15.60 2.25
CA ALA A 381 -8.54 -16.72 1.51
C ALA A 381 -7.97 -16.29 0.16
N ASN A 382 -8.65 -15.39 -0.54
CA ASN A 382 -8.15 -14.84 -1.79
C ASN A 382 -6.83 -14.09 -1.61
N LYS A 383 -6.76 -13.20 -0.62
CA LYS A 383 -5.56 -12.42 -0.32
C LYS A 383 -4.39 -13.34 0.09
N LEU A 384 -4.65 -14.28 0.99
CA LEU A 384 -3.62 -15.22 1.43
C LEU A 384 -3.14 -16.10 0.26
N ALA A 385 -4.04 -16.57 -0.61
CA ALA A 385 -3.69 -17.33 -1.79
C ALA A 385 -2.77 -16.56 -2.75
N TYR A 386 -3.03 -15.27 -2.98
CA TYR A 386 -2.13 -14.43 -3.79
C TYR A 386 -0.71 -14.39 -3.21
N ILE A 387 -0.59 -14.22 -1.90
CA ILE A 387 0.71 -14.16 -1.23
C ILE A 387 1.41 -15.52 -1.32
N LEU A 388 0.72 -16.59 -0.97
CA LEU A 388 1.32 -17.91 -0.87
C LEU A 388 1.67 -18.53 -2.23
N SER A 389 0.84 -18.33 -3.26
CA SER A 389 1.10 -18.87 -4.60
C SER A 389 2.40 -18.35 -5.22
N TYR A 390 2.89 -17.19 -4.78
CA TYR A 390 4.20 -16.67 -5.18
C TYR A 390 5.37 -17.60 -4.77
N TYR A 391 5.23 -18.26 -3.61
CA TYR A 391 6.24 -19.18 -3.10
C TYR A 391 6.15 -20.59 -3.68
N LEU A 392 5.17 -20.87 -4.53
CA LEU A 392 4.87 -22.17 -5.12
C LEU A 392 5.05 -22.17 -6.64
N PRO A 393 5.98 -22.92 -7.22
CA PRO A 393 7.31 -23.37 -6.79
C PRO A 393 8.38 -22.29 -7.05
N ILE A 394 9.45 -22.26 -6.29
CA ILE A 394 10.58 -21.35 -6.49
C ILE A 394 11.70 -22.09 -7.23
N GLN A 395 12.18 -21.52 -8.31
CA GLN A 395 13.45 -21.91 -8.92
C GLN A 395 14.39 -20.71 -8.96
N ASN A 396 15.55 -20.86 -8.41
CA ASN A 396 16.61 -19.85 -8.46
C ASN A 396 17.44 -20.02 -9.74
N SER A 397 17.59 -18.98 -10.54
CA SER A 397 18.66 -18.85 -11.51
C SER A 397 18.95 -17.38 -11.81
N GLU A 398 20.22 -17.06 -12.02
CA GLU A 398 20.75 -15.70 -12.03
C GLU A 398 20.95 -15.19 -13.46
N THR A 399 20.18 -14.20 -13.91
CA THR A 399 20.66 -13.45 -15.08
C THR A 399 20.19 -12.01 -15.13
N VAL A 400 18.91 -11.70 -15.05
CA VAL A 400 18.39 -10.33 -14.90
C VAL A 400 17.71 -10.22 -13.55
N ILE A 401 18.16 -9.31 -12.72
CA ILE A 401 17.62 -9.07 -11.38
C ILE A 401 16.56 -7.99 -11.45
N ILE A 402 15.34 -8.32 -11.05
CA ILE A 402 14.20 -7.41 -11.09
C ILE A 402 13.77 -7.09 -9.66
N ALA A 403 13.81 -5.80 -9.30
CA ALA A 403 13.21 -5.31 -8.06
C ALA A 403 11.79 -4.81 -8.35
N ILE A 404 10.81 -5.23 -7.53
CA ILE A 404 9.43 -4.77 -7.64
C ILE A 404 9.05 -4.11 -6.33
N SER A 405 8.81 -2.79 -6.39
CA SER A 405 8.44 -1.99 -5.23
C SER A 405 7.14 -1.25 -5.49
N MET A 406 6.03 -1.84 -5.04
CA MET A 406 4.69 -1.27 -5.19
C MET A 406 4.32 -0.51 -3.93
N LEU A 407 4.02 0.79 -4.09
CA LEU A 407 3.65 1.67 -3.00
C LEU A 407 2.15 1.54 -2.64
N HIS A 408 1.31 1.57 -3.67
CA HIS A 408 -0.15 1.61 -3.50
C HIS A 408 -0.77 0.22 -3.51
N HIS A 409 -0.15 -0.73 -4.24
CA HIS A 409 -0.68 -2.06 -4.50
C HIS A 409 0.37 -3.15 -4.23
N PRO A 410 0.84 -3.31 -2.99
CA PRO A 410 1.86 -4.31 -2.66
C PRO A 410 1.42 -5.75 -3.00
N GLU A 411 0.12 -6.01 -3.05
CA GLU A 411 -0.45 -7.30 -3.49
C GLU A 411 -0.23 -7.60 -4.98
N TYR A 412 0.16 -6.61 -5.79
CA TYR A 412 0.50 -6.83 -7.21
C TYR A 412 1.88 -7.44 -7.39
N VAL A 413 2.77 -7.30 -6.42
CA VAL A 413 4.13 -7.85 -6.49
C VAL A 413 4.13 -9.33 -6.90
N PRO A 414 3.45 -10.24 -6.20
CA PRO A 414 3.42 -11.65 -6.59
C PRO A 414 2.75 -11.89 -7.95
N VAL A 415 1.76 -11.08 -8.31
CA VAL A 415 1.09 -11.19 -9.62
C VAL A 415 2.04 -10.85 -10.75
N ILE A 416 2.78 -9.72 -10.61
CA ILE A 416 3.75 -9.27 -11.60
C ILE A 416 4.87 -10.31 -11.75
N GLN A 417 5.41 -10.79 -10.63
CA GLN A 417 6.46 -11.80 -10.62
C GLN A 417 6.02 -13.09 -11.32
N ASN A 418 4.84 -13.61 -10.97
CA ASN A 418 4.30 -14.81 -11.59
C ASN A 418 4.10 -14.64 -13.11
N LYS A 419 3.57 -13.50 -13.53
CA LYS A 419 3.33 -13.24 -14.95
C LYS A 419 4.65 -13.10 -15.73
N LEU A 420 5.64 -12.42 -15.17
CA LEU A 420 6.97 -12.36 -15.76
C LEU A 420 7.60 -13.76 -15.88
N LEU A 421 7.43 -14.62 -14.86
CA LEU A 421 7.91 -16.00 -14.88
C LEU A 421 7.17 -16.91 -15.89
N THR A 422 5.96 -16.54 -16.34
CA THR A 422 5.28 -17.23 -17.44
C THR A 422 5.74 -16.77 -18.82
N ILE A 423 6.20 -15.53 -18.93
CA ILE A 423 6.64 -14.94 -20.21
C ILE A 423 8.13 -15.24 -20.45
N PHE A 424 8.96 -15.09 -19.43
CA PHE A 424 10.40 -15.25 -19.51
C PHE A 424 10.85 -16.56 -18.87
N ASN A 425 11.93 -17.13 -19.42
CA ASN A 425 12.50 -18.35 -18.84
C ASN A 425 12.98 -18.06 -17.40
N ARG A 426 12.52 -18.88 -16.45
CA ARG A 426 12.86 -18.82 -15.02
C ARG A 426 14.37 -18.90 -14.74
N LYS A 427 15.17 -19.37 -15.69
CA LYS A 427 16.63 -19.35 -15.61
C LYS A 427 17.24 -18.01 -16.03
N ILE A 428 16.46 -17.10 -16.59
CA ILE A 428 16.93 -15.84 -17.17
C ILE A 428 16.60 -14.65 -16.27
N ILE A 429 15.52 -14.70 -15.47
CA ILE A 429 15.10 -13.63 -14.58
C ILE A 429 15.10 -14.08 -13.12
N ASN A 430 15.50 -13.18 -12.21
CA ASN A 430 15.40 -13.37 -10.77
C ASN A 430 14.82 -12.12 -10.11
N PHE A 431 14.29 -12.24 -8.90
CA PHE A 431 13.68 -11.14 -8.17
C PHE A 431 14.44 -10.82 -6.89
N THR A 432 14.52 -9.53 -6.58
CA THR A 432 15.12 -9.04 -5.33
C THR A 432 14.15 -8.10 -4.62
N SER A 433 14.29 -8.00 -3.31
CA SER A 433 13.59 -7.02 -2.48
C SER A 433 14.36 -5.70 -2.30
N THR A 434 15.63 -5.65 -2.78
CA THR A 434 16.49 -4.47 -2.71
C THR A 434 16.58 -3.83 -4.09
N ILE A 435 16.61 -2.50 -4.15
CA ILE A 435 16.87 -1.79 -5.42
C ILE A 435 18.33 -1.90 -5.79
N GLU A 436 19.20 -1.85 -4.79
CA GLU A 436 20.65 -1.96 -5.00
C GLU A 436 21.01 -3.29 -5.65
N GLY A 437 21.70 -3.22 -6.77
CA GLY A 437 22.06 -4.39 -7.57
C GLY A 437 20.96 -4.98 -8.44
N ALA A 438 19.77 -4.38 -8.50
CA ALA A 438 18.74 -4.74 -9.46
C ALA A 438 19.05 -4.17 -10.85
N ASP A 439 18.70 -4.91 -11.88
CA ASP A 439 18.84 -4.46 -13.27
C ASP A 439 17.61 -3.69 -13.76
N VAL A 440 16.43 -4.12 -13.29
CA VAL A 440 15.15 -3.51 -13.64
C VAL A 440 14.38 -3.20 -12.36
N LEU A 441 13.88 -1.99 -12.27
CA LEU A 441 13.02 -1.53 -11.19
C LEU A 441 11.59 -1.36 -11.68
N VAL A 442 10.65 -2.05 -11.05
CA VAL A 442 9.22 -1.95 -11.33
C VAL A 442 8.53 -1.27 -10.17
N SER A 443 7.79 -0.17 -10.43
CA SER A 443 7.09 0.55 -9.36
C SER A 443 5.86 1.29 -9.85
N ASP A 444 4.91 1.51 -8.92
CA ASP A 444 3.74 2.40 -9.08
C ASP A 444 3.98 3.80 -8.48
N GLY A 445 5.22 4.08 -8.05
CA GLY A 445 5.67 5.35 -7.48
C GLY A 445 7.02 5.80 -8.02
N ILE A 446 7.43 7.03 -7.65
CA ILE A 446 8.77 7.52 -7.97
C ILE A 446 9.76 6.93 -7.00
N LEU A 447 10.74 6.18 -7.53
CA LEU A 447 11.86 5.64 -6.79
C LEU A 447 13.15 6.27 -7.30
N PHE A 448 14.05 6.62 -6.39
CA PHE A 448 15.40 6.95 -6.77
C PHE A 448 16.13 5.65 -7.12
N HIS A 449 16.63 5.56 -8.32
CA HIS A 449 17.36 4.43 -8.85
C HIS A 449 18.71 4.90 -9.44
N GLU A 450 19.63 3.98 -9.64
CA GLU A 450 20.89 4.28 -10.28
C GLU A 450 20.70 4.46 -11.79
N GLU A 451 21.54 5.29 -12.44
CA GLU A 451 21.51 5.49 -13.90
C GLU A 451 21.70 4.18 -14.70
N SER A 452 22.31 3.18 -14.08
CA SER A 452 22.53 1.85 -14.66
C SER A 452 21.28 0.95 -14.66
N GLN A 453 20.21 1.34 -13.97
CA GLN A 453 19.00 0.56 -13.80
C GLN A 453 17.90 1.02 -14.75
N ASP A 454 17.20 0.06 -15.34
CA ASP A 454 16.02 0.34 -16.16
C ASP A 454 14.79 0.48 -15.26
N PHE A 455 13.93 1.45 -15.55
CA PHE A 455 12.71 1.71 -14.81
C PHE A 455 11.45 1.35 -15.61
N ALA A 456 10.55 0.57 -15.01
CA ALA A 456 9.24 0.26 -15.56
C ALA A 456 8.13 0.75 -14.61
N PHE A 457 7.38 1.77 -15.03
CA PHE A 457 6.17 2.18 -14.32
C PHE A 457 5.07 1.13 -14.46
N PHE A 458 4.50 0.70 -13.31
CA PHE A 458 3.46 -0.30 -13.30
C PHE A 458 2.44 -0.02 -12.20
N ARG A 459 1.22 0.37 -12.57
CA ARG A 459 0.20 0.78 -11.60
C ARG A 459 -1.03 -0.12 -11.57
N ASP A 460 -1.37 -0.75 -12.69
CA ASP A 460 -2.61 -1.50 -12.84
C ASP A 460 -2.37 -2.81 -13.59
N ILE A 461 -2.66 -3.93 -12.93
CA ILE A 461 -2.50 -5.28 -13.49
C ILE A 461 -3.48 -5.58 -14.62
N HIS A 462 -4.55 -4.79 -14.77
CA HIS A 462 -5.51 -4.93 -15.87
C HIS A 462 -5.17 -4.06 -17.08
N ASN A 463 -4.20 -3.15 -16.95
CA ASN A 463 -3.80 -2.26 -18.02
C ASN A 463 -2.77 -2.95 -18.92
N LYS A 464 -3.19 -3.24 -20.15
CA LYS A 464 -2.33 -3.87 -21.15
C LYS A 464 -1.04 -3.08 -21.41
N ASN A 465 -1.13 -1.75 -21.48
CA ASN A 465 0.03 -0.92 -21.79
C ASN A 465 1.12 -0.99 -20.70
N HIS A 466 0.73 -1.15 -19.42
CA HIS A 466 1.71 -1.36 -18.36
C HIS A 466 2.46 -2.68 -18.53
N TRP A 467 1.76 -3.74 -18.95
CA TRP A 467 2.40 -5.02 -19.24
C TRP A 467 3.28 -4.96 -20.47
N ASP A 468 2.84 -4.30 -21.54
CA ASP A 468 3.61 -4.15 -22.77
C ASP A 468 4.91 -3.36 -22.49
N ASN A 469 4.83 -2.27 -21.72
CA ASN A 469 5.99 -1.50 -21.30
C ASN A 469 6.95 -2.34 -20.44
N LEU A 470 6.43 -3.00 -19.40
CA LEU A 470 7.24 -3.85 -18.51
C LEU A 470 7.94 -4.96 -19.28
N ASN A 471 7.23 -5.65 -20.16
CA ASN A 471 7.81 -6.70 -20.98
C ASN A 471 8.92 -6.17 -21.90
N THR A 472 8.70 -4.99 -22.49
CA THR A 472 9.70 -4.34 -23.36
C THR A 472 10.97 -4.01 -22.59
N VAL A 473 10.84 -3.43 -21.40
CA VAL A 473 11.99 -3.08 -20.53
C VAL A 473 12.75 -4.33 -20.11
N VAL A 474 12.05 -5.36 -19.61
CA VAL A 474 12.70 -6.62 -19.21
C VAL A 474 13.38 -7.30 -20.39
N GLN A 475 12.72 -7.36 -21.55
CA GLN A 475 13.28 -7.95 -22.78
C GLN A 475 14.53 -7.20 -23.24
N ALA A 476 14.50 -5.86 -23.24
CA ALA A 476 15.64 -5.04 -23.60
C ALA A 476 16.84 -5.33 -22.68
N ARG A 477 16.60 -5.44 -21.37
CA ARG A 477 17.64 -5.76 -20.39
C ARG A 477 18.22 -7.17 -20.56
N ILE A 478 17.34 -8.15 -20.85
CA ILE A 478 17.77 -9.52 -21.15
C ILE A 478 18.69 -9.52 -22.36
N ILE A 479 18.31 -8.84 -23.44
CA ILE A 479 19.11 -8.74 -24.68
C ILE A 479 20.45 -8.05 -24.38
N ALA A 480 20.46 -6.98 -23.60
CA ALA A 480 21.68 -6.26 -23.23
C ALA A 480 22.66 -7.11 -22.38
N LYS A 481 22.15 -8.04 -21.58
CA LYS A 481 23.00 -8.96 -20.79
C LYS A 481 23.44 -10.21 -21.55
N LEU A 482 22.68 -10.64 -22.56
CA LEU A 482 23.01 -11.80 -23.36
C LEU A 482 23.85 -11.46 -24.63
N GLY A 483 23.91 -10.20 -24.99
CA GLY A 483 24.71 -9.70 -26.12
C GLY A 483 26.03 -9.13 -25.70
#